data_fe671141f0771231cdea23e8c0bfecd1
#
_entry.id   fe671141f0771231cdea23e8c0bfecd1
#
_cell.length_a   1.000
_cell.length_b   1.000
_cell.length_c   1.000
_cell.angle_alpha   90.00
_cell.angle_beta   90.00
_cell.angle_gamma   90.00
#
_symmetry.space_group_name_H-M   'P 1'
#
loop_
_entity.id
_entity.type
_entity.pdbx_description
1 polymer ?
#
loop_
_entity_poly.entity_id
_entity_poly.type
_entity_poly.pdbx_seq_one_letter_code
_entity_poly.pdbx_strand_id
1 'polypeptide(L)'
;MDFRSNEAGRTALKPPIWRCLPYRVSERSHILFLVVATPVRGRWSFDMDYAKPADVVASMIDASLKKLALSPRDLLIRGAISGALLGAATSLALGAAVTTGQPLVGAIVFPVGFVMIVLLGLELVTGSFALLPLAPMEGKSRWGGVASNWSWVFLGNLLGSMLYGGLLAIALTNMGTAAPAGVAARIVTIAEAKTVANEALGAAGMISVFVKAILCNWLVCLGVVMAMTSSSTVGKIVAAWLPIVTFFAQGFEHAVVNMFVIPTGMLMGAKVSIYQWWVWNQIPVTFGNLVGGILFTGIALYATYKPAGQSTVSPAAAQVPAE
;
A
#
# COMPACT_ATOMS: atom_id res chain seq x y z
N MET A 1 41.06 -32.24 23.69
CA MET A 1 40.69 -30.98 24.42
C MET A 1 39.25 -30.69 24.12
N ASP A 2 38.43 -30.93 25.14
CA ASP A 2 36.98 -30.87 25.11
C ASP A 2 36.46 -29.43 24.92
N PHE A 3 35.54 -29.25 23.99
CA PHE A 3 34.59 -28.11 23.98
C PHE A 3 33.17 -28.64 24.09
N ARG A 4 32.67 -28.71 25.32
CA ARG A 4 31.26 -28.92 25.59
C ARG A 4 30.53 -27.59 25.38
N SER A 5 29.67 -27.53 24.35
CA SER A 5 28.69 -26.47 24.15
C SER A 5 27.44 -26.72 25.01
N ASN A 6 27.07 -25.71 25.75
CA ASN A 6 25.95 -25.66 26.65
C ASN A 6 24.65 -25.35 25.84
N GLU A 7 23.86 -26.37 25.54
CA GLU A 7 22.50 -26.20 24.99
C GLU A 7 21.49 -26.19 26.12
N ALA A 8 21.10 -25.00 26.53
CA ALA A 8 19.96 -24.79 27.45
C ALA A 8 18.65 -24.59 26.70
N GLY A 9 17.82 -25.62 26.71
CA GLY A 9 16.36 -25.52 26.91
C GLY A 9 15.51 -24.79 25.88
N ARG A 10 15.31 -25.36 24.67
CA ARG A 10 14.09 -25.11 23.90
C ARG A 10 13.11 -26.27 24.10
N THR A 11 12.17 -26.09 25.03
CA THR A 11 11.01 -26.97 25.15
C THR A 11 10.05 -26.71 23.99
N ALA A 12 10.07 -27.60 23.01
CA ALA A 12 9.06 -27.65 21.96
C ALA A 12 7.69 -27.98 22.56
N LEU A 13 6.75 -27.05 22.46
CA LEU A 13 5.36 -27.26 22.82
C LEU A 13 4.73 -28.24 21.83
N LYS A 14 4.33 -29.43 22.34
CA LYS A 14 3.57 -30.41 21.57
C LYS A 14 2.16 -29.88 21.30
N PRO A 15 1.61 -30.14 20.12
CA PRO A 15 0.20 -29.76 19.83
C PRO A 15 -0.77 -30.58 20.71
N PRO A 16 -1.97 -30.05 21.01
CA PRO A 16 -2.95 -30.74 21.84
C PRO A 16 -3.42 -32.00 21.14
N ILE A 17 -3.28 -33.15 21.85
CA ILE A 17 -3.77 -34.42 21.41
C ILE A 17 -5.27 -34.52 21.79
N TRP A 18 -6.12 -34.48 20.79
CA TRP A 18 -7.55 -34.76 20.99
C TRP A 18 -7.74 -36.24 21.27
N ARG A 19 -7.97 -36.64 22.53
CA ARG A 19 -8.42 -37.98 22.89
C ARG A 19 -9.96 -37.99 22.91
N CYS A 20 -10.55 -38.63 21.92
CA CYS A 20 -11.93 -39.05 22.00
C CYS A 20 -12.01 -40.27 22.93
N LEU A 21 -12.61 -40.14 24.10
CA LEU A 21 -12.97 -41.27 24.95
C LEU A 21 -14.33 -41.77 24.51
N PRO A 22 -14.48 -43.07 24.22
CA PRO A 22 -15.80 -43.65 23.90
C PRO A 22 -16.61 -43.73 25.18
N TYR A 23 -17.74 -43.01 25.23
CA TYR A 23 -18.74 -43.17 26.27
C TYR A 23 -19.89 -43.96 25.71
N ARG A 24 -20.16 -45.14 26.31
CA ARG A 24 -21.28 -46.02 25.95
C ARG A 24 -22.54 -45.52 26.67
N VAL A 25 -23.49 -44.95 25.91
CA VAL A 25 -24.81 -44.59 26.43
C VAL A 25 -25.81 -45.67 26.05
N SER A 26 -26.57 -46.14 27.07
CA SER A 26 -27.73 -47.02 26.96
C SER A 26 -28.87 -46.35 26.17
N GLU A 27 -29.63 -47.17 25.46
CA GLU A 27 -30.70 -46.78 24.53
C GLU A 27 -31.69 -45.74 25.06
N ARG A 28 -31.93 -44.78 24.23
CA ARG A 28 -32.97 -43.76 24.09
C ARG A 28 -32.52 -42.34 24.41
N SER A 29 -32.65 -41.47 23.38
CA SER A 29 -32.72 -40.03 23.46
C SER A 29 -31.42 -39.24 23.13
N HIS A 30 -31.54 -38.49 22.04
CA HIS A 30 -30.84 -37.23 21.70
C HIS A 30 -29.35 -37.10 22.10
N ILE A 31 -28.49 -37.08 21.07
CA ILE A 31 -27.06 -36.82 21.21
C ILE A 31 -26.86 -35.36 21.62
N LEU A 32 -26.60 -35.12 22.90
CA LEU A 32 -26.17 -33.86 23.45
C LEU A 32 -24.64 -33.86 23.47
N PHE A 33 -23.99 -33.12 22.60
CA PHE A 33 -22.54 -32.89 22.68
C PHE A 33 -22.25 -31.97 23.85
N LEU A 34 -21.87 -32.54 24.98
CA LEU A 34 -21.32 -31.76 26.09
C LEU A 34 -19.85 -31.45 25.76
N VAL A 35 -19.57 -30.24 25.25
CA VAL A 35 -18.22 -29.74 25.14
C VAL A 35 -17.77 -29.31 26.54
N VAL A 36 -17.06 -30.18 27.27
CA VAL A 36 -16.39 -29.80 28.50
C VAL A 36 -15.16 -28.98 28.12
N ALA A 37 -15.28 -27.68 28.20
CA ALA A 37 -14.15 -26.76 28.08
C ALA A 37 -13.30 -26.91 29.37
N THR A 38 -12.22 -27.72 29.32
CA THR A 38 -11.18 -27.63 30.35
C THR A 38 -10.52 -26.25 30.23
N PRO A 39 -10.43 -25.45 31.31
CA PRO A 39 -9.73 -24.20 31.26
C PRO A 39 -8.25 -24.47 31.02
N VAL A 40 -7.79 -24.31 29.78
CA VAL A 40 -6.37 -24.20 29.49
C VAL A 40 -5.89 -22.92 30.16
N ARG A 41 -5.28 -23.04 31.34
CA ARG A 41 -4.48 -21.95 31.96
C ARG A 41 -3.24 -21.70 31.11
N GLY A 42 -3.42 -21.35 29.83
CA GLY A 42 -2.42 -20.66 29.05
C GLY A 42 -2.58 -19.19 29.39
N ARG A 43 -1.53 -18.57 29.91
CA ARG A 43 -1.42 -17.10 30.01
C ARG A 43 -1.45 -16.62 28.56
N TRP A 44 -2.64 -16.25 28.06
CA TRP A 44 -2.77 -15.50 26.84
C TRP A 44 -2.12 -14.14 27.10
N SER A 45 -0.82 -14.01 26.85
CA SER A 45 -0.25 -12.70 26.63
C SER A 45 -0.87 -12.24 25.31
N PHE A 46 -1.88 -11.41 25.39
CA PHE A 46 -2.25 -10.56 24.28
C PHE A 46 -1.07 -9.61 24.09
N ASP A 47 -0.04 -10.05 23.39
CA ASP A 47 0.94 -9.13 22.84
C ASP A 47 0.11 -8.19 21.98
N MET A 48 0.05 -6.93 22.41
CA MET A 48 -0.73 -5.90 21.73
C MET A 48 -0.17 -5.80 20.33
N ASP A 49 -0.93 -6.26 19.32
CA ASP A 49 -0.55 -6.19 17.90
C ASP A 49 -0.33 -4.73 17.43
N TYR A 50 -0.82 -3.75 18.19
CA TYR A 50 -0.75 -2.34 17.85
C TYR A 50 0.60 -1.71 18.19
N ALA A 51 1.29 -1.19 17.17
CA ALA A 51 2.48 -0.38 17.33
C ALA A 51 2.11 1.07 17.65
N LYS A 52 2.79 1.66 18.65
CA LYS A 52 2.59 3.05 19.03
C LYS A 52 3.08 4.03 17.95
N PRO A 53 2.55 5.25 17.85
CA PRO A 53 2.92 6.19 16.78
C PRO A 53 4.43 6.47 16.67
N ALA A 54 5.16 6.54 17.77
CA ALA A 54 6.61 6.72 17.75
C ALA A 54 7.34 5.51 17.13
N ASP A 55 6.88 4.28 17.43
CA ASP A 55 7.44 3.05 16.87
C ASP A 55 7.12 2.94 15.36
N VAL A 56 5.95 3.45 14.96
CA VAL A 56 5.56 3.55 13.55
C VAL A 56 6.49 4.49 12.81
N VAL A 57 6.82 5.66 13.36
CA VAL A 57 7.78 6.59 12.73
C VAL A 57 9.17 5.98 12.63
N ALA A 58 9.64 5.25 13.65
CA ALA A 58 10.88 4.50 13.57
C ALA A 58 10.84 3.46 12.44
N SER A 59 9.72 2.73 12.30
CA SER A 59 9.50 1.78 11.21
C SER A 59 9.46 2.43 9.83
N MET A 60 8.93 3.65 9.71
CA MET A 60 8.96 4.43 8.47
C MET A 60 10.40 4.77 8.04
N ILE A 61 11.25 5.17 8.98
CA ILE A 61 12.68 5.46 8.72
C ILE A 61 13.41 4.18 8.28
N ASP A 62 13.20 3.07 8.97
CA ASP A 62 13.80 1.78 8.61
C ASP A 62 13.32 1.29 7.24
N ALA A 63 12.04 1.44 6.92
CA ALA A 63 11.50 1.11 5.61
C ALA A 63 12.11 1.99 4.52
N SER A 64 12.35 3.28 4.79
CA SER A 64 13.06 4.18 3.88
C SER A 64 14.46 3.65 3.53
N LEU A 65 15.26 3.29 4.53
CA LEU A 65 16.60 2.75 4.33
C LEU A 65 16.59 1.44 3.52
N LYS A 66 15.68 0.51 3.85
CA LYS A 66 15.51 -0.74 3.10
C LYS A 66 15.16 -0.51 1.64
N LYS A 67 14.26 0.44 1.35
CA LYS A 67 13.88 0.78 -0.02
C LYS A 67 15.02 1.45 -0.80
N LEU A 68 15.81 2.29 -0.16
CA LEU A 68 16.97 2.96 -0.78
C LEU A 68 18.12 1.99 -1.07
N ALA A 69 18.17 0.84 -0.39
CA ALA A 69 19.18 -0.20 -0.62
C ALA A 69 18.83 -1.15 -1.79
N LEU A 70 17.62 -1.06 -2.36
CA LEU A 70 17.21 -1.91 -3.48
C LEU A 70 17.96 -1.55 -4.76
N SER A 71 18.28 -2.57 -5.56
CA SER A 71 18.88 -2.37 -6.88
C SER A 71 17.90 -1.73 -7.87
N PRO A 72 18.36 -1.01 -8.90
CA PRO A 72 17.51 -0.49 -9.97
C PRO A 72 16.65 -1.57 -10.62
N ARG A 73 17.20 -2.78 -10.81
CA ARG A 73 16.47 -3.94 -11.33
C ARG A 73 15.30 -4.33 -10.44
N ASP A 74 15.52 -4.42 -9.12
CA ASP A 74 14.47 -4.79 -8.17
C ASP A 74 13.40 -3.72 -8.09
N LEU A 75 13.79 -2.44 -8.10
CA LEU A 75 12.87 -1.31 -8.11
C LEU A 75 11.97 -1.34 -9.36
N LEU A 76 12.56 -1.60 -10.53
CA LEU A 76 11.83 -1.67 -11.79
C LEU A 76 10.84 -2.85 -11.80
N ILE A 77 11.30 -4.05 -11.43
CA ILE A 77 10.45 -5.27 -11.45
C ILE A 77 9.33 -5.16 -10.42
N ARG A 78 9.64 -4.81 -9.16
CA ARG A 78 8.63 -4.65 -8.10
C ARG A 78 7.66 -3.51 -8.43
N GLY A 79 8.17 -2.45 -9.05
CA GLY A 79 7.35 -1.37 -9.56
C GLY A 79 6.40 -1.81 -10.67
N ALA A 80 6.88 -2.60 -11.64
CA ALA A 80 6.05 -3.10 -12.73
C ALA A 80 4.92 -4.02 -12.21
N ILE A 81 5.23 -4.93 -11.30
CA ILE A 81 4.20 -5.76 -10.67
C ILE A 81 3.17 -4.90 -9.93
N SER A 82 3.61 -3.88 -9.19
CA SER A 82 2.70 -2.95 -8.48
C SER A 82 1.78 -2.20 -9.43
N GLY A 83 2.31 -1.68 -10.52
CA GLY A 83 1.51 -0.98 -11.53
C GLY A 83 0.45 -1.89 -12.16
N ALA A 84 0.82 -3.12 -12.49
CA ALA A 84 -0.10 -4.13 -13.03
C ALA A 84 -1.20 -4.50 -12.02
N LEU A 85 -0.84 -4.76 -10.75
CA LEU A 85 -1.81 -5.08 -9.70
C LEU A 85 -2.78 -3.93 -9.41
N LEU A 86 -2.30 -2.69 -9.46
CA LEU A 86 -3.16 -1.54 -9.29
C LEU A 86 -4.10 -1.33 -10.49
N GLY A 87 -3.62 -1.64 -11.71
CA GLY A 87 -4.46 -1.72 -12.89
C GLY A 87 -5.56 -2.79 -12.76
N ALA A 88 -5.19 -3.98 -12.27
CA ALA A 88 -6.14 -5.06 -12.02
C ALA A 88 -7.19 -4.68 -10.97
N ALA A 89 -6.78 -4.06 -9.86
CA ALA A 89 -7.71 -3.58 -8.85
C ALA A 89 -8.63 -2.47 -9.38
N THR A 90 -8.10 -1.58 -10.23
CA THR A 90 -8.90 -0.52 -10.85
C THR A 90 -9.94 -1.11 -11.79
N SER A 91 -9.56 -2.06 -12.65
CA SER A 91 -10.51 -2.73 -13.56
C SER A 91 -11.58 -3.52 -12.81
N LEU A 92 -11.21 -4.20 -11.69
CA LEU A 92 -12.16 -4.86 -10.80
C LEU A 92 -13.15 -3.86 -10.20
N ALA A 93 -12.65 -2.74 -9.67
CA ALA A 93 -13.47 -1.69 -9.07
C ALA A 93 -14.47 -1.08 -10.07
N LEU A 94 -14.00 -0.80 -11.28
CA LEU A 94 -14.87 -0.30 -12.35
C LEU A 94 -15.89 -1.34 -12.78
N GLY A 95 -15.49 -2.62 -12.85
CA GLY A 95 -16.40 -3.74 -13.13
C GLY A 95 -17.48 -3.87 -12.08
N ALA A 96 -17.11 -3.84 -10.81
CA ALA A 96 -18.07 -3.88 -9.70
C ALA A 96 -19.05 -2.71 -9.72
N ALA A 97 -18.54 -1.49 -9.97
CA ALA A 97 -19.39 -0.30 -10.07
C ALA A 97 -20.37 -0.37 -11.26
N VAL A 98 -19.90 -0.84 -12.42
CA VAL A 98 -20.75 -0.98 -13.62
C VAL A 98 -21.82 -2.06 -13.42
N THR A 99 -21.41 -3.23 -12.92
CA THR A 99 -22.32 -4.38 -12.74
C THR A 99 -23.40 -4.13 -11.70
N THR A 100 -23.05 -3.42 -10.61
CA THR A 100 -24.01 -3.12 -9.52
C THR A 100 -24.75 -1.82 -9.68
N GLY A 101 -24.31 -0.93 -10.59
CA GLY A 101 -24.80 0.44 -10.68
C GLY A 101 -24.40 1.33 -9.49
N GLN A 102 -23.54 0.82 -8.57
CA GLN A 102 -23.18 1.49 -7.33
C GLN A 102 -21.66 1.80 -7.29
N PRO A 103 -21.23 3.05 -7.51
CA PRO A 103 -19.81 3.41 -7.47
C PRO A 103 -19.11 3.08 -6.16
N LEU A 104 -19.83 3.12 -5.03
CA LEU A 104 -19.30 2.81 -3.71
C LEU A 104 -18.85 1.34 -3.61
N VAL A 105 -19.55 0.41 -4.27
CA VAL A 105 -19.12 -1.01 -4.31
C VAL A 105 -17.76 -1.14 -4.97
N GLY A 106 -17.54 -0.41 -6.08
CA GLY A 106 -16.22 -0.33 -6.70
C GLY A 106 -15.15 0.20 -5.76
N ALA A 107 -15.46 1.25 -4.99
CA ALA A 107 -14.53 1.82 -4.03
C ALA A 107 -14.18 0.86 -2.88
N ILE A 108 -15.13 0.06 -2.42
CA ILE A 108 -14.92 -0.93 -1.35
C ILE A 108 -13.98 -2.05 -1.83
N VAL A 109 -14.03 -2.48 -3.07
CA VAL A 109 -13.19 -3.59 -3.57
C VAL A 109 -11.83 -3.12 -4.08
N PHE A 110 -11.67 -1.85 -4.44
CA PHE A 110 -10.43 -1.30 -4.99
C PHE A 110 -9.18 -1.57 -4.13
N PRO A 111 -9.21 -1.48 -2.77
CA PRO A 111 -8.04 -1.67 -1.93
C PRO A 111 -7.35 -3.02 -2.08
N VAL A 112 -7.99 -4.02 -2.67
CA VAL A 112 -7.40 -5.37 -2.85
C VAL A 112 -6.02 -5.30 -3.52
N GLY A 113 -5.85 -4.45 -4.54
CA GLY A 113 -4.55 -4.28 -5.21
C GLY A 113 -3.51 -3.63 -4.32
N PHE A 114 -3.90 -2.59 -3.58
CA PHE A 114 -3.00 -1.92 -2.63
C PHE A 114 -2.54 -2.87 -1.51
N VAL A 115 -3.45 -3.67 -0.98
CA VAL A 115 -3.14 -4.69 0.04
C VAL A 115 -2.15 -5.72 -0.51
N MET A 116 -2.35 -6.24 -1.72
CA MET A 116 -1.40 -7.16 -2.35
C MET A 116 -0.01 -6.53 -2.49
N ILE A 117 0.06 -5.26 -2.91
CA ILE A 117 1.33 -4.51 -3.02
C ILE A 117 2.04 -4.42 -1.67
N VAL A 118 1.32 -4.05 -0.61
CA VAL A 118 1.88 -3.90 0.74
C VAL A 118 2.35 -5.24 1.30
N LEU A 119 1.53 -6.29 1.22
CA LEU A 119 1.85 -7.61 1.78
C LEU A 119 2.99 -8.30 1.06
N LEU A 120 3.14 -8.10 -0.24
CA LEU A 120 4.22 -8.66 -1.05
C LEU A 120 5.50 -7.81 -1.02
N GLY A 121 5.51 -6.67 -0.32
CA GLY A 121 6.66 -5.77 -0.26
C GLY A 121 7.07 -5.22 -1.63
N LEU A 122 6.08 -4.95 -2.48
CA LEU A 122 6.29 -4.37 -3.81
C LEU A 122 6.48 -2.85 -3.73
N GLU A 123 6.92 -2.25 -4.85
CA GLU A 123 7.26 -0.83 -4.89
C GLU A 123 6.18 -0.01 -5.59
N LEU A 124 5.59 0.90 -4.84
CA LEU A 124 4.62 1.89 -5.34
C LEU A 124 5.16 3.29 -5.07
N VAL A 125 5.42 4.06 -6.13
CA VAL A 125 6.09 5.37 -6.01
C VAL A 125 5.33 6.32 -5.10
N THR A 126 4.01 6.36 -5.18
CA THR A 126 3.15 7.22 -4.38
C THR A 126 3.22 6.89 -2.88
N GLY A 127 3.27 5.61 -2.51
CA GLY A 127 3.48 5.20 -1.13
C GLY A 127 4.89 5.53 -0.59
N SER A 128 5.88 5.56 -1.48
CA SER A 128 7.26 5.92 -1.14
C SER A 128 7.45 7.41 -0.86
N PHE A 129 6.54 8.28 -1.31
CA PHE A 129 6.66 9.73 -1.11
C PHE A 129 6.65 10.15 0.37
N ALA A 130 5.94 9.43 1.23
CA ALA A 130 5.97 9.71 2.67
C ALA A 130 7.19 9.13 3.38
N LEU A 131 7.79 8.06 2.85
CA LEU A 131 8.82 7.31 3.56
C LEU A 131 10.22 7.79 3.22
N LEU A 132 10.57 7.85 1.91
CA LEU A 132 11.95 8.02 1.48
C LEU A 132 12.61 9.32 1.94
N PRO A 133 11.92 10.47 2.04
CA PRO A 133 12.52 11.71 2.54
C PRO A 133 13.06 11.60 3.97
N LEU A 134 12.52 10.68 4.79
CA LEU A 134 12.90 10.57 6.19
C LEU A 134 14.36 10.12 6.39
N ALA A 135 14.90 9.28 5.51
CA ALA A 135 16.28 8.83 5.62
C ALA A 135 17.31 9.96 5.43
N PRO A 136 17.25 10.83 4.39
CA PRO A 136 18.13 11.97 4.30
C PRO A 136 17.85 13.05 5.36
N MET A 137 16.61 13.22 5.84
CA MET A 137 16.30 14.10 6.97
C MET A 137 16.98 13.63 8.27
N GLU A 138 17.20 12.32 8.42
CA GLU A 138 17.99 11.72 9.50
C GLU A 138 19.52 11.74 9.24
N GLY A 139 19.98 12.28 8.12
CA GLY A 139 21.38 12.22 7.72
C GLY A 139 21.88 10.81 7.37
N LYS A 140 20.97 9.84 7.22
CA LYS A 140 21.30 8.43 6.97
C LYS A 140 21.38 8.05 5.49
N SER A 141 21.05 8.98 4.60
CA SER A 141 21.17 8.80 3.14
C SER A 141 21.30 10.14 2.40
N ARG A 142 21.37 10.07 1.06
CA ARG A 142 21.47 11.24 0.19
C ARG A 142 20.18 11.43 -0.61
N TRP A 143 19.79 12.68 -0.85
CA TRP A 143 18.63 13.02 -1.69
C TRP A 143 18.71 12.45 -3.11
N GLY A 144 19.91 12.30 -3.66
CA GLY A 144 20.11 11.64 -4.96
C GLY A 144 19.63 10.19 -4.99
N GLY A 145 19.78 9.47 -3.88
CA GLY A 145 19.24 8.09 -3.74
C GLY A 145 17.72 8.08 -3.75
N VAL A 146 17.08 9.07 -3.12
CA VAL A 146 15.62 9.24 -3.13
C VAL A 146 15.10 9.48 -4.55
N ALA A 147 15.73 10.44 -5.27
CA ALA A 147 15.34 10.75 -6.64
C ALA A 147 15.54 9.56 -7.57
N SER A 148 16.65 8.83 -7.44
CA SER A 148 16.92 7.61 -8.22
C SER A 148 15.87 6.52 -7.94
N ASN A 149 15.54 6.26 -6.67
CA ASN A 149 14.51 5.28 -6.31
C ASN A 149 13.15 5.65 -6.92
N TRP A 150 12.71 6.89 -6.73
CA TRP A 150 11.43 7.35 -7.29
C TRP A 150 11.39 7.23 -8.81
N SER A 151 12.49 7.53 -9.51
CA SER A 151 12.55 7.43 -10.97
C SER A 151 12.39 5.98 -11.44
N TRP A 152 13.11 5.04 -10.84
CA TRP A 152 13.02 3.63 -11.22
C TRP A 152 11.66 3.01 -10.87
N VAL A 153 11.12 3.34 -9.69
CA VAL A 153 9.80 2.85 -9.29
C VAL A 153 8.69 3.45 -10.15
N PHE A 154 8.78 4.77 -10.44
CA PHE A 154 7.83 5.44 -11.34
C PHE A 154 7.81 4.78 -12.73
N LEU A 155 8.98 4.54 -13.31
CA LEU A 155 9.11 3.86 -14.59
C LEU A 155 8.53 2.43 -14.52
N GLY A 156 8.85 1.69 -13.45
CA GLY A 156 8.27 0.36 -13.23
C GLY A 156 6.75 0.41 -13.15
N ASN A 157 6.19 1.29 -12.30
CA ASN A 157 4.74 1.44 -12.18
C ASN A 157 4.09 1.78 -13.53
N LEU A 158 4.69 2.68 -14.31
CA LEU A 158 4.19 3.06 -15.63
C LEU A 158 4.16 1.85 -16.59
N LEU A 159 5.28 1.15 -16.72
CA LEU A 159 5.40 -0.01 -17.62
C LEU A 159 4.42 -1.12 -17.23
N GLY A 160 4.31 -1.43 -15.93
CA GLY A 160 3.39 -2.46 -15.45
C GLY A 160 1.92 -2.09 -15.64
N SER A 161 1.56 -0.82 -15.39
CA SER A 161 0.21 -0.31 -15.62
C SER A 161 -0.18 -0.35 -17.09
N MET A 162 0.74 0.05 -17.99
CA MET A 162 0.51 0.01 -19.44
C MET A 162 0.46 -1.41 -19.96
N LEU A 163 1.32 -2.32 -19.47
CA LEU A 163 1.28 -3.74 -19.86
C LEU A 163 -0.08 -4.36 -19.53
N TYR A 164 -0.52 -4.21 -18.25
CA TYR A 164 -1.82 -4.74 -17.84
C TYR A 164 -2.96 -4.08 -18.62
N GLY A 165 -2.90 -2.76 -18.82
CA GLY A 165 -3.89 -2.02 -19.60
C GLY A 165 -3.98 -2.48 -21.04
N GLY A 166 -2.84 -2.75 -21.70
CA GLY A 166 -2.79 -3.29 -23.05
C GLY A 166 -3.41 -4.69 -23.16
N LEU A 167 -3.06 -5.58 -22.22
CA LEU A 167 -3.65 -6.93 -22.17
C LEU A 167 -5.16 -6.86 -21.92
N LEU A 168 -5.60 -5.98 -21.02
CA LEU A 168 -7.02 -5.78 -20.75
C LEU A 168 -7.77 -5.20 -21.97
N ALA A 169 -7.17 -4.24 -22.67
CA ALA A 169 -7.75 -3.68 -23.89
C ALA A 169 -7.97 -4.77 -24.96
N ILE A 170 -6.97 -5.61 -25.21
CA ILE A 170 -7.07 -6.76 -26.10
C ILE A 170 -8.23 -7.68 -25.68
N ALA A 171 -8.31 -8.02 -24.39
CA ALA A 171 -9.31 -8.93 -23.85
C ALA A 171 -10.75 -8.38 -23.95
N LEU A 172 -10.95 -7.09 -23.63
CA LEU A 172 -12.28 -6.50 -23.61
C LEU A 172 -12.82 -6.05 -24.97
N THR A 173 -11.92 -5.85 -25.94
CA THR A 173 -12.30 -5.38 -27.30
C THR A 173 -12.09 -6.44 -28.37
N ASN A 174 -11.74 -7.68 -28.01
CA ASN A 174 -11.35 -8.73 -28.94
C ASN A 174 -10.32 -8.20 -29.97
N MET A 175 -9.20 -7.68 -29.47
CA MET A 175 -8.14 -7.04 -30.28
C MET A 175 -8.64 -5.82 -31.11
N GLY A 176 -9.59 -5.07 -30.60
CA GLY A 176 -10.12 -3.87 -31.28
C GLY A 176 -11.24 -4.15 -32.29
N THR A 177 -11.69 -5.40 -32.45
CA THR A 177 -12.80 -5.73 -33.34
C THR A 177 -14.18 -5.46 -32.77
N ALA A 178 -14.28 -5.40 -31.42
CA ALA A 178 -15.51 -5.06 -30.72
C ALA A 178 -15.46 -3.63 -30.17
N ALA A 179 -16.56 -2.91 -30.32
CA ALA A 179 -16.69 -1.58 -29.69
C ALA A 179 -16.62 -1.68 -28.18
N PRO A 180 -16.00 -0.70 -27.49
CA PRO A 180 -15.93 -0.69 -26.03
C PRO A 180 -17.32 -0.69 -25.39
N ALA A 181 -17.59 -1.65 -24.51
CA ALA A 181 -18.83 -1.76 -23.75
C ALA A 181 -18.53 -2.02 -22.26
N GLY A 182 -19.50 -1.78 -21.38
CA GLY A 182 -19.38 -2.05 -19.96
C GLY A 182 -18.13 -1.37 -19.36
N VAL A 183 -17.21 -2.17 -18.82
CA VAL A 183 -15.97 -1.67 -18.19
C VAL A 183 -15.08 -0.92 -19.19
N ALA A 184 -14.98 -1.38 -20.42
CA ALA A 184 -14.18 -0.71 -21.45
C ALA A 184 -14.71 0.68 -21.76
N ALA A 185 -16.01 0.84 -21.97
CA ALA A 185 -16.65 2.14 -22.16
C ALA A 185 -16.46 3.05 -20.95
N ARG A 186 -16.52 2.50 -19.72
CA ARG A 186 -16.29 3.25 -18.50
C ARG A 186 -14.85 3.76 -18.40
N ILE A 187 -13.85 2.96 -18.78
CA ILE A 187 -12.43 3.38 -18.82
C ILE A 187 -12.25 4.53 -19.80
N VAL A 188 -12.84 4.46 -20.99
CA VAL A 188 -12.80 5.55 -22.00
C VAL A 188 -13.36 6.84 -21.42
N THR A 189 -14.57 6.79 -20.85
CA THR A 189 -15.22 7.97 -20.23
C THR A 189 -14.35 8.59 -19.11
N ILE A 190 -13.72 7.76 -18.27
CA ILE A 190 -12.87 8.25 -17.16
C ILE A 190 -11.58 8.87 -17.72
N ALA A 191 -10.97 8.27 -18.75
CA ALA A 191 -9.77 8.83 -19.37
C ALA A 191 -10.02 10.25 -19.92
N GLU A 192 -11.15 10.46 -20.61
CA GLU A 192 -11.55 11.77 -21.12
C GLU A 192 -11.88 12.76 -19.99
N ALA A 193 -12.62 12.33 -18.98
CA ALA A 193 -12.96 13.15 -17.81
C ALA A 193 -11.73 13.62 -17.02
N LYS A 194 -10.68 12.81 -16.98
CA LYS A 194 -9.43 13.13 -16.25
C LYS A 194 -8.46 14.00 -17.05
N THR A 195 -8.66 14.16 -18.34
CA THR A 195 -7.74 14.88 -19.23
C THR A 195 -8.44 16.01 -19.98
N VAL A 196 -9.20 15.71 -21.00
CA VAL A 196 -9.87 16.68 -21.89
C VAL A 196 -10.83 17.58 -21.12
N ALA A 197 -11.62 17.02 -20.17
CA ALA A 197 -12.52 17.82 -19.37
C ALA A 197 -11.79 18.80 -18.45
N ASN A 198 -10.63 18.42 -17.92
CA ASN A 198 -9.81 19.32 -17.10
C ASN A 198 -9.14 20.40 -17.95
N GLU A 199 -8.68 20.08 -19.17
CA GLU A 199 -8.15 21.06 -20.12
C GLU A 199 -9.21 22.11 -20.48
N ALA A 200 -10.45 21.69 -20.73
CA ALA A 200 -11.56 22.59 -21.04
C ALA A 200 -11.86 23.60 -19.91
N LEU A 201 -11.54 23.27 -18.67
CA LEU A 201 -11.67 24.19 -17.50
C LEU A 201 -10.44 25.09 -17.31
N GLY A 202 -9.38 24.93 -18.10
CA GLY A 202 -8.16 25.73 -18.01
C GLY A 202 -7.52 25.70 -16.62
N ALA A 203 -7.17 26.88 -16.10
CA ALA A 203 -6.49 26.99 -14.79
C ALA A 203 -7.30 26.35 -13.64
N ALA A 204 -8.61 26.47 -13.64
CA ALA A 204 -9.46 25.86 -12.61
C ALA A 204 -9.40 24.33 -12.65
N GLY A 205 -9.36 23.75 -13.84
CA GLY A 205 -9.17 22.31 -14.03
C GLY A 205 -7.81 21.84 -13.51
N MET A 206 -6.74 22.55 -13.83
CA MET A 206 -5.38 22.27 -13.37
C MET A 206 -5.26 22.30 -11.84
N ILE A 207 -5.78 23.36 -11.21
CA ILE A 207 -5.80 23.51 -9.75
C ILE A 207 -6.62 22.36 -9.10
N SER A 208 -7.79 22.06 -9.66
CA SER A 208 -8.63 20.97 -9.15
C SER A 208 -7.94 19.61 -9.20
N VAL A 209 -7.29 19.28 -10.31
CA VAL A 209 -6.51 18.05 -10.47
C VAL A 209 -5.38 17.97 -9.44
N PHE A 210 -4.64 19.05 -9.28
CA PHE A 210 -3.52 19.11 -8.34
C PHE A 210 -3.98 18.95 -6.88
N VAL A 211 -5.06 19.64 -6.47
CA VAL A 211 -5.62 19.53 -5.11
C VAL A 211 -6.17 18.12 -4.86
N LYS A 212 -6.92 17.55 -5.80
CA LYS A 212 -7.40 16.15 -5.71
C LYS A 212 -6.23 15.16 -5.57
N ALA A 213 -5.11 15.43 -6.22
CA ALA A 213 -3.91 14.61 -6.10
C ALA A 213 -3.25 14.73 -4.71
N ILE A 214 -3.20 15.93 -4.12
CA ILE A 214 -2.73 16.12 -2.73
C ILE A 214 -3.60 15.28 -1.78
N LEU A 215 -4.92 15.45 -1.84
CA LEU A 215 -5.88 14.75 -0.98
C LEU A 215 -5.81 13.23 -1.16
N CYS A 216 -5.62 12.76 -2.40
CA CYS A 216 -5.44 11.36 -2.70
C CYS A 216 -4.22 10.78 -1.96
N ASN A 217 -3.07 11.37 -2.17
CA ASN A 217 -1.83 10.74 -1.68
C ASN A 217 -1.58 10.97 -0.18
N TRP A 218 -2.22 11.95 0.42
CA TRP A 218 -2.33 11.99 1.88
C TRP A 218 -2.92 10.66 2.39
N LEU A 219 -4.06 10.23 1.83
CA LEU A 219 -4.74 9.00 2.23
C LEU A 219 -3.97 7.73 1.82
N VAL A 220 -3.37 7.69 0.63
CA VAL A 220 -2.55 6.54 0.19
C VAL A 220 -1.36 6.32 1.12
N CYS A 221 -0.66 7.39 1.50
CA CYS A 221 0.46 7.30 2.42
C CYS A 221 0.00 6.92 3.83
N LEU A 222 -1.17 7.38 4.28
CA LEU A 222 -1.79 6.88 5.51
C LEU A 222 -2.05 5.38 5.43
N GLY A 223 -2.48 4.84 4.28
CA GLY A 223 -2.65 3.40 4.08
C GLY A 223 -1.36 2.61 4.28
N VAL A 224 -0.22 3.13 3.77
CA VAL A 224 1.10 2.53 3.99
C VAL A 224 1.48 2.56 5.48
N VAL A 225 1.33 3.71 6.12
CA VAL A 225 1.73 3.91 7.52
C VAL A 225 0.82 3.14 8.46
N MET A 226 -0.49 3.13 8.23
CA MET A 226 -1.44 2.35 9.04
C MET A 226 -1.17 0.85 8.96
N ALA A 227 -0.72 0.32 7.82
CA ALA A 227 -0.28 -1.08 7.73
C ALA A 227 0.92 -1.39 8.65
N MET A 228 1.72 -0.39 9.02
CA MET A 228 2.85 -0.54 9.95
C MET A 228 2.41 -0.57 11.42
N THR A 229 1.16 -0.21 11.72
CA THR A 229 0.63 -0.22 13.10
C THR A 229 0.33 -1.62 13.62
N SER A 230 0.36 -2.64 12.77
CA SER A 230 0.05 -4.03 13.12
C SER A 230 1.15 -4.99 12.67
N SER A 231 1.44 -6.01 13.47
CA SER A 231 2.30 -7.14 13.13
C SER A 231 1.51 -8.28 12.46
N SER A 232 0.19 -8.32 12.66
CA SER A 232 -0.72 -9.32 12.10
C SER A 232 -1.05 -9.02 10.64
N THR A 233 -1.10 -10.06 9.80
CA THR A 233 -1.50 -9.92 8.39
C THR A 233 -2.91 -9.35 8.27
N VAL A 234 -3.86 -9.83 9.06
CA VAL A 234 -5.25 -9.32 9.03
C VAL A 234 -5.31 -7.86 9.46
N GLY A 235 -4.60 -7.51 10.54
CA GLY A 235 -4.51 -6.12 11.01
C GLY A 235 -3.95 -5.19 9.93
N LYS A 236 -2.89 -5.58 9.23
CA LYS A 236 -2.33 -4.83 8.09
C LYS A 236 -3.35 -4.63 6.97
N ILE A 237 -4.09 -5.68 6.62
CA ILE A 237 -5.12 -5.62 5.57
C ILE A 237 -6.18 -4.59 5.95
N VAL A 238 -6.78 -4.71 7.14
CA VAL A 238 -7.86 -3.82 7.58
C VAL A 238 -7.37 -2.37 7.70
N ALA A 239 -6.21 -2.16 8.33
CA ALA A 239 -5.65 -0.83 8.53
C ALA A 239 -5.33 -0.12 7.20
N ALA A 240 -4.77 -0.86 6.23
CA ALA A 240 -4.50 -0.31 4.90
C ALA A 240 -5.79 -0.04 4.10
N TRP A 241 -6.82 -0.86 4.28
CA TRP A 241 -8.06 -0.79 3.50
C TRP A 241 -8.80 0.53 3.66
N LEU A 242 -8.89 1.03 4.90
CA LEU A 242 -9.72 2.17 5.27
C LEU A 242 -9.40 3.47 4.49
N PRO A 243 -8.15 3.98 4.50
CA PRO A 243 -7.85 5.21 3.77
C PRO A 243 -7.89 5.02 2.24
N ILE A 244 -7.67 3.79 1.76
CA ILE A 244 -7.73 3.49 0.31
C ILE A 244 -9.16 3.51 -0.20
N VAL A 245 -10.12 2.94 0.51
CA VAL A 245 -11.57 3.12 0.21
C VAL A 245 -11.92 4.60 0.17
N THR A 246 -11.44 5.35 1.15
CA THR A 246 -11.80 6.76 1.33
C THR A 246 -11.38 7.61 0.13
N PHE A 247 -10.14 7.47 -0.37
CA PHE A 247 -9.72 8.29 -1.52
C PHE A 247 -10.40 7.86 -2.82
N PHE A 248 -10.59 6.55 -3.00
CA PHE A 248 -11.17 6.04 -4.25
C PHE A 248 -12.66 6.39 -4.36
N ALA A 249 -13.40 6.30 -3.24
CA ALA A 249 -14.82 6.68 -3.19
C ALA A 249 -15.04 8.17 -3.53
N GLN A 250 -14.09 9.03 -3.20
CA GLN A 250 -14.15 10.47 -3.49
C GLN A 250 -13.66 10.83 -4.90
N GLY A 251 -13.19 9.87 -5.68
CA GLY A 251 -12.71 10.10 -7.05
C GLY A 251 -11.46 10.98 -7.11
N PHE A 252 -10.59 10.88 -6.11
CA PHE A 252 -9.33 11.63 -6.08
C PHE A 252 -8.32 11.13 -7.10
N GLU A 253 -7.29 11.94 -7.39
CA GLU A 253 -6.34 11.71 -8.48
C GLU A 253 -5.09 10.98 -7.99
N HIS A 254 -4.90 9.75 -8.46
CA HIS A 254 -3.75 8.91 -8.13
C HIS A 254 -2.88 8.66 -9.35
N ALA A 255 -1.60 9.04 -9.30
CA ALA A 255 -0.69 8.99 -10.44
C ALA A 255 -0.61 7.60 -11.08
N VAL A 256 -0.45 6.53 -10.30
CA VAL A 256 -0.29 5.17 -10.83
C VAL A 256 -1.62 4.58 -11.32
N VAL A 257 -2.76 4.93 -10.72
CA VAL A 257 -4.08 4.59 -11.27
C VAL A 257 -4.26 5.24 -12.64
N ASN A 258 -3.84 6.49 -12.78
CA ASN A 258 -3.95 7.23 -14.04
C ASN A 258 -3.00 6.69 -15.12
N MET A 259 -1.82 6.15 -14.74
CA MET A 259 -0.93 5.41 -15.63
C MET A 259 -1.58 4.16 -16.25
N PHE A 260 -2.60 3.62 -15.62
CA PHE A 260 -3.42 2.54 -16.17
C PHE A 260 -4.63 3.08 -16.95
N VAL A 261 -5.47 3.90 -16.31
CA VAL A 261 -6.78 4.29 -16.86
C VAL A 261 -6.65 5.08 -18.16
N ILE A 262 -5.74 6.07 -18.20
CA ILE A 262 -5.67 6.98 -19.33
C ILE A 262 -5.12 6.29 -20.59
N PRO A 263 -3.93 5.65 -20.58
CA PRO A 263 -3.43 4.98 -21.79
C PRO A 263 -4.30 3.78 -22.20
N THR A 264 -4.91 3.07 -21.25
CA THR A 264 -5.87 2.00 -21.58
C THR A 264 -7.11 2.56 -22.28
N GLY A 265 -7.65 3.69 -21.80
CA GLY A 265 -8.74 4.40 -22.46
C GLY A 265 -8.37 4.86 -23.88
N MET A 266 -7.15 5.38 -24.06
CA MET A 266 -6.64 5.76 -25.39
C MET A 266 -6.59 4.55 -26.33
N LEU A 267 -6.12 3.39 -25.89
CA LEU A 267 -6.11 2.14 -26.66
C LEU A 267 -7.53 1.67 -27.03
N MET A 268 -8.52 1.99 -26.20
CA MET A 268 -9.93 1.66 -26.40
C MET A 268 -10.72 2.77 -27.13
N GLY A 269 -10.05 3.83 -27.61
CA GLY A 269 -10.66 4.87 -28.46
C GLY A 269 -11.04 6.17 -27.77
N ALA A 270 -10.61 6.41 -26.50
CA ALA A 270 -10.73 7.72 -25.86
C ALA A 270 -10.04 8.82 -26.69
N LYS A 271 -10.70 9.97 -26.82
CA LYS A 271 -10.18 11.11 -27.60
C LYS A 271 -9.20 11.94 -26.74
N VAL A 272 -8.12 11.29 -26.34
CA VAL A 272 -7.08 11.85 -25.48
C VAL A 272 -5.73 11.80 -26.20
N SER A 273 -5.06 12.92 -26.30
CA SER A 273 -3.69 12.99 -26.83
C SER A 273 -2.67 12.70 -25.73
N ILE A 274 -1.44 12.33 -26.13
CA ILE A 274 -0.31 12.17 -25.19
C ILE A 274 -0.05 13.47 -24.42
N TYR A 275 -0.17 14.62 -25.10
CA TYR A 275 -0.05 15.93 -24.45
C TYR A 275 -1.08 16.11 -23.33
N GLN A 276 -2.34 15.84 -23.58
CA GLN A 276 -3.42 15.92 -22.60
C GLN A 276 -3.20 14.97 -21.43
N TRP A 277 -2.76 13.73 -21.70
CA TRP A 277 -2.41 12.80 -20.63
C TRP A 277 -1.32 13.37 -19.71
N TRP A 278 -0.19 13.79 -20.29
CA TRP A 278 0.94 14.20 -19.49
C TRP A 278 0.77 15.58 -18.86
N VAL A 279 0.35 16.57 -19.62
CA VAL A 279 0.32 17.96 -19.15
C VAL A 279 -0.91 18.24 -18.30
N TRP A 280 -2.06 17.72 -18.68
CA TRP A 280 -3.31 18.00 -17.95
C TRP A 280 -3.66 16.97 -16.87
N ASN A 281 -2.87 15.89 -16.74
CA ASN A 281 -3.10 14.90 -15.68
C ASN A 281 -1.80 14.38 -15.07
N GLN A 282 -0.99 13.58 -15.79
CA GLN A 282 0.08 12.79 -15.17
C GLN A 282 1.10 13.63 -14.40
N ILE A 283 1.57 14.74 -14.96
CA ILE A 283 2.54 15.63 -14.32
C ILE A 283 1.92 16.30 -13.08
N PRO A 284 0.82 17.07 -13.17
CA PRO A 284 0.24 17.73 -12.01
C PRO A 284 -0.20 16.74 -10.92
N VAL A 285 -0.71 15.56 -11.30
CA VAL A 285 -1.10 14.53 -10.35
C VAL A 285 0.12 13.96 -9.63
N THR A 286 1.22 13.69 -10.33
CA THR A 286 2.45 13.19 -9.70
C THR A 286 2.99 14.18 -8.67
N PHE A 287 3.04 15.46 -9.02
CA PHE A 287 3.49 16.50 -8.08
C PHE A 287 2.51 16.73 -6.92
N GLY A 288 1.20 16.68 -7.16
CA GLY A 288 0.22 16.75 -6.09
C GLY A 288 0.32 15.55 -5.14
N ASN A 289 0.48 14.35 -5.68
CA ASN A 289 0.72 13.15 -4.87
C ASN A 289 2.03 13.27 -4.06
N LEU A 290 3.08 13.81 -4.64
CA LEU A 290 4.34 14.07 -3.93
C LEU A 290 4.13 15.00 -2.72
N VAL A 291 3.46 16.12 -2.92
CA VAL A 291 3.12 17.08 -1.85
C VAL A 291 2.26 16.41 -0.77
N GLY A 292 1.20 15.68 -1.17
CA GLY A 292 0.31 14.99 -0.23
C GLY A 292 1.05 13.98 0.64
N GLY A 293 1.93 13.17 0.06
CA GLY A 293 2.71 12.17 0.77
C GLY A 293 3.76 12.78 1.69
N ILE A 294 4.58 13.69 1.17
CA ILE A 294 5.69 14.29 1.93
C ILE A 294 5.16 15.13 3.09
N LEU A 295 4.30 16.13 2.81
CA LEU A 295 3.94 17.12 3.82
C LEU A 295 2.89 16.59 4.80
N PHE A 296 1.81 16.01 4.29
CA PHE A 296 0.65 15.66 5.12
C PHE A 296 0.75 14.30 5.82
N THR A 297 1.71 13.45 5.41
CA THR A 297 1.97 12.18 6.09
C THR A 297 3.40 12.09 6.60
N GLY A 298 4.40 12.12 5.72
CA GLY A 298 5.80 11.89 6.08
C GLY A 298 6.31 12.88 7.12
N ILE A 299 6.37 14.16 6.76
CA ILE A 299 6.88 15.23 7.64
C ILE A 299 5.97 15.45 8.84
N ALA A 300 4.63 15.42 8.66
CA ALA A 300 3.69 15.64 9.75
C ALA A 300 3.86 14.61 10.88
N LEU A 301 3.91 13.32 10.55
CA LEU A 301 4.11 12.27 11.55
C LEU A 301 5.52 12.30 12.14
N TYR A 302 6.52 12.50 11.30
CA TYR A 302 7.91 12.61 11.75
C TYR A 302 8.11 13.76 12.74
N ALA A 303 7.61 14.96 12.44
CA ALA A 303 7.74 16.13 13.31
C ALA A 303 7.01 15.96 14.66
N THR A 304 5.92 15.17 14.67
CA THR A 304 5.08 15.00 15.84
C THR A 304 5.55 13.86 16.73
N TYR A 305 6.03 12.75 16.16
CA TYR A 305 6.28 11.52 16.88
C TYR A 305 7.72 11.01 16.80
N LYS A 306 8.63 11.73 16.14
CA LYS A 306 10.05 11.37 16.19
C LYS A 306 10.48 11.32 17.67
N PRO A 307 11.05 10.18 18.17
CA PRO A 307 11.63 10.14 19.49
C PRO A 307 12.68 11.24 19.62
N ALA A 308 12.56 12.12 20.61
CA ALA A 308 13.62 13.05 20.95
C ALA A 308 14.90 12.21 21.11
N GLY A 309 15.94 12.53 20.35
CA GLY A 309 17.17 11.73 20.32
C GLY A 309 17.57 11.44 21.76
N GLN A 310 17.85 10.18 22.06
CA GLN A 310 18.64 9.86 23.22
C GLN A 310 19.94 10.61 23.00
N SER A 311 20.07 11.76 23.68
CA SER A 311 21.36 12.39 23.88
C SER A 311 22.26 11.27 24.38
N THR A 312 23.25 10.90 23.60
CA THR A 312 24.34 10.07 24.07
C THR A 312 25.02 10.92 25.15
N VAL A 313 24.45 10.91 26.34
CA VAL A 313 25.18 11.24 27.53
C VAL A 313 26.21 10.13 27.63
N SER A 314 27.39 10.40 27.07
CA SER A 314 28.59 9.65 27.36
C SER A 314 28.61 9.49 28.89
N PRO A 315 28.68 8.27 29.43
CA PRO A 315 28.95 8.14 30.86
C PRO A 315 30.29 8.82 31.08
N ALA A 316 30.23 10.04 31.62
CA ALA A 316 31.42 10.70 32.11
C ALA A 316 32.12 9.68 33.04
N ALA A 317 33.36 9.40 32.71
CA ALA A 317 34.25 8.54 33.44
C ALA A 317 34.02 8.76 34.96
N ALA A 318 33.48 7.76 35.60
CA ALA A 318 33.56 7.67 37.06
C ALA A 318 35.05 7.64 37.42
N GLN A 319 35.59 8.78 37.72
CA GLN A 319 36.90 8.87 38.36
C GLN A 319 36.76 8.19 39.72
N VAL A 320 37.35 7.02 39.82
CA VAL A 320 37.61 6.35 41.10
C VAL A 320 38.68 7.18 41.76
N PRO A 321 38.46 7.74 42.95
CA PRO A 321 39.56 8.28 43.73
C PRO A 321 40.48 7.13 44.19
N ALA A 322 41.77 7.28 43.85
CA ALA A 322 42.79 6.47 44.47
C ALA A 322 42.99 6.91 45.92
N GLU A 323 42.78 6.02 46.88
CA GLU A 323 43.49 5.96 48.17
C GLU A 323 43.88 4.52 48.45
#